data_f1c9d5abaec580750812b272763a6e2c
#
_entry.id   f1c9d5abaec580750812b272763a6e2c
#
_cell.length_a   1.000
_cell.length_b   1.000
_cell.length_c   1.000
_cell.angle_alpha   90.00
_cell.angle_beta   90.00
_cell.angle_gamma   90.00
#
_symmetry.space_group_name_H-M   'P 1'
#
loop_
_entity.id
_entity.type
_entity.pdbx_description
1 polymer ?
#
loop_
_entity_poly.entity_id
_entity_poly.type
_entity_poly.pdbx_seq_one_letter_code
_entity_poly.pdbx_strand_id
1 'polypeptide(L)'
;EPVAIRPEEVEIIDGYVGRGYALSRQEELNFIRDFARMEGVLLDPVYTGKCMYGFTQEVKKGSFAGSKNVLFLHTGGLFGLFPARELFTGLRKG
;
A
#
# COMPACT_ATOMS: atom_id res chain seq x y z
N GLU A 1 -31.74 -5.49 3.78
CA GLU A 1 -31.29 -5.90 5.12
C GLU A 1 -30.17 -5.01 5.63
N PRO A 2 -30.32 -4.40 6.78
CA PRO A 2 -29.20 -3.66 7.34
C PRO A 2 -28.09 -4.62 7.78
N VAL A 3 -26.86 -4.22 7.52
CA VAL A 3 -25.70 -4.98 7.98
C VAL A 3 -25.19 -4.34 9.26
N ALA A 4 -25.14 -5.11 10.31
CA ALA A 4 -24.58 -4.65 11.58
C ALA A 4 -23.12 -5.07 11.66
N ILE A 5 -22.23 -4.09 11.83
CA ILE A 5 -20.81 -4.35 11.99
C ILE A 5 -20.44 -4.02 13.43
N ARG A 6 -19.85 -4.97 14.11
CA ARG A 6 -19.40 -4.76 15.49
C ARG A 6 -17.98 -4.21 15.47
N PRO A 7 -17.60 -3.37 16.45
CA PRO A 7 -16.26 -2.81 16.48
C PRO A 7 -15.16 -3.86 16.46
N GLU A 8 -15.34 -5.00 17.08
CA GLU A 8 -14.35 -6.06 17.12
C GLU A 8 -14.14 -6.76 15.77
N GLU A 9 -15.03 -6.53 14.83
CA GLU A 9 -14.88 -7.06 13.47
C GLU A 9 -13.95 -6.19 12.62
N VAL A 10 -13.63 -4.98 13.10
CA VAL A 10 -12.73 -4.07 12.40
C VAL A 10 -11.35 -4.18 13.04
N GLU A 11 -10.40 -4.71 12.29
CA GLU A 11 -9.03 -4.86 12.77
C GLU A 11 -8.15 -3.77 12.18
N ILE A 12 -7.19 -3.30 12.98
CA ILE A 12 -6.21 -2.32 12.52
C ILE A 12 -4.84 -2.97 12.56
N ILE A 13 -4.20 -2.99 11.40
CA ILE A 13 -2.83 -3.47 11.28
C ILE A 13 -1.94 -2.24 11.18
N ASP A 14 -1.07 -2.02 12.16
CA ASP A 14 -0.17 -0.89 12.12
C ASP A 14 1.28 -1.35 11.96
N GLY A 15 2.23 -0.41 12.02
CA GLY A 15 3.63 -0.73 11.80
C GLY A 15 4.09 -0.40 10.38
N TYR A 16 3.19 0.11 9.53
CA TYR A 16 3.53 0.42 8.14
C TYR A 16 3.40 1.91 7.80
N VAL A 17 3.40 2.76 8.83
CA VAL A 17 3.39 4.21 8.63
C VAL A 17 4.69 4.69 8.00
N GLY A 18 5.76 3.94 8.20
CA GLY A 18 7.08 4.32 7.70
C GLY A 18 7.62 5.49 8.49
N ARG A 19 8.12 6.49 7.73
CA ARG A 19 8.73 7.68 8.34
C ARG A 19 7.69 8.69 8.86
N GLY A 20 6.41 8.45 8.58
CA GLY A 20 5.34 9.32 8.99
C GLY A 20 4.51 9.78 7.81
N TYR A 21 3.57 10.69 8.06
CA TYR A 21 2.66 11.17 7.03
C TYR A 21 3.42 11.84 5.87
N ALA A 22 3.09 11.43 4.67
CA ALA A 22 3.68 11.96 3.44
C ALA A 22 5.21 11.82 3.35
N LEU A 23 5.82 11.00 4.22
CA LEU A 23 7.25 10.70 4.19
C LEU A 23 7.43 9.26 3.73
N SER A 24 8.27 9.05 2.74
CA SER A 24 8.45 7.73 2.12
C SER A 24 9.85 7.19 2.35
N ARG A 25 9.93 5.89 2.62
CA ARG A 25 11.20 5.17 2.65
C ARG A 25 11.54 4.69 1.25
N GLN A 26 12.82 4.46 1.00
CA GLN A 26 13.25 3.99 -0.32
C GLN A 26 12.59 2.67 -0.69
N GLU A 27 12.41 1.77 0.26
CA GLU A 27 11.73 0.50 0.01
C GLU A 27 10.30 0.69 -0.47
N GLU A 28 9.61 1.68 0.09
CA GLU A 28 8.23 1.99 -0.31
C GLU A 28 8.17 2.52 -1.73
N LEU A 29 9.11 3.38 -2.09
CA LEU A 29 9.20 3.93 -3.44
C LEU A 29 9.54 2.84 -4.46
N ASN A 30 10.49 1.99 -4.13
CA ASN A 30 10.84 0.85 -4.98
C ASN A 30 9.65 -0.07 -5.17
N PHE A 31 8.90 -0.31 -4.11
CA PHE A 31 7.71 -1.16 -4.17
C PHE A 31 6.65 -0.58 -5.10
N ILE A 32 6.39 0.72 -5.02
CA ILE A 32 5.42 1.40 -5.89
C ILE A 32 5.81 1.24 -7.35
N ARG A 33 7.10 1.45 -7.66
CA ARG A 33 7.63 1.27 -9.01
C ARG A 33 7.44 -0.16 -9.49
N ASP A 34 7.87 -1.11 -8.69
CA ASP A 34 7.84 -2.52 -9.08
C ASP A 34 6.42 -3.04 -9.20
N PHE A 35 5.53 -2.58 -8.32
CA PHE A 35 4.14 -2.97 -8.39
C PHE A 35 3.49 -2.47 -9.70
N ALA A 36 3.79 -1.23 -10.09
CA ALA A 36 3.29 -0.67 -11.34
C ALA A 36 3.78 -1.48 -12.54
N ARG A 37 5.04 -1.89 -12.51
CA ARG A 37 5.63 -2.71 -13.58
C ARG A 37 5.00 -4.09 -13.67
N MET A 38 4.72 -4.68 -12.52
CA MET A 38 4.17 -6.04 -12.46
C MET A 38 2.68 -6.10 -12.75
N GLU A 39 1.93 -5.20 -12.15
CA GLU A 39 0.47 -5.29 -12.13
C GLU A 39 -0.23 -4.25 -13.00
N GLY A 40 0.51 -3.26 -13.48
CA GLY A 40 -0.10 -2.16 -14.24
C GLY A 40 -0.96 -1.26 -13.39
N VAL A 41 -0.77 -1.26 -12.07
CA VAL A 41 -1.56 -0.47 -11.12
C VAL A 41 -0.67 0.58 -10.50
N LEU A 42 -1.12 1.82 -10.51
CA LEU A 42 -0.38 2.94 -9.91
C LEU A 42 -0.84 3.16 -8.47
N LEU A 43 0.12 3.17 -7.56
CA LEU A 43 -0.10 3.46 -6.15
C LEU A 43 0.55 4.80 -5.83
N ASP A 44 -0.02 5.52 -4.87
CA ASP A 44 0.56 6.78 -4.42
C ASP A 44 1.47 6.54 -3.20
N PRO A 45 2.43 7.44 -2.94
CA PRO A 45 3.37 7.24 -1.83
C PRO A 45 2.80 7.58 -0.45
N VAL A 46 1.64 8.23 -0.37
CA VAL A 46 1.08 8.65 0.92
C VAL A 46 0.17 7.59 1.51
N TYR A 47 -0.76 7.06 0.71
CA TYR A 47 -1.81 6.16 1.21
C TYR A 47 -1.71 4.76 0.62
N THR A 48 -1.99 4.61 -0.67
CA THR A 48 -2.15 3.28 -1.26
C THR A 48 -0.85 2.51 -1.37
N GLY A 49 0.27 3.22 -1.57
CA GLY A 49 1.58 2.56 -1.60
C GLY A 49 1.94 1.94 -0.27
N LYS A 50 1.76 2.68 0.83
CA LYS A 50 2.05 2.14 2.16
C LYS A 50 1.08 1.02 2.52
N CYS A 51 -0.19 1.19 2.15
CA CYS A 51 -1.20 0.18 2.43
C CYS A 51 -0.92 -1.12 1.67
N MET A 52 -0.62 -1.05 0.39
CA MET A 52 -0.32 -2.25 -0.40
C MET A 52 1.00 -2.88 0.04
N TYR A 53 2.00 -2.07 0.38
CA TYR A 53 3.24 -2.59 0.91
C TYR A 53 2.99 -3.40 2.19
N GLY A 54 2.22 -2.80 3.12
CA GLY A 54 1.85 -3.49 4.35
C GLY A 54 1.06 -4.76 4.09
N PHE A 55 0.14 -4.71 3.14
CA PHE A 55 -0.64 -5.89 2.75
C PHE A 55 0.27 -7.03 2.29
N THR A 56 1.23 -6.73 1.40
CA THR A 56 2.13 -7.77 0.90
C THR A 56 3.01 -8.35 2.01
N GLN A 57 3.45 -7.50 2.94
CA GLN A 57 4.23 -7.96 4.09
C GLN A 57 3.39 -8.88 4.99
N GLU A 58 2.13 -8.54 5.20
CA GLU A 58 1.24 -9.37 6.01
C GLU A 58 0.93 -10.70 5.32
N VAL A 59 0.80 -10.70 4.00
CA VAL A 59 0.65 -11.95 3.24
C VAL A 59 1.85 -12.85 3.47
N LYS A 60 3.05 -12.29 3.41
CA LYS A 60 4.29 -13.06 3.63
C LYS A 60 4.38 -13.62 5.04
N LYS A 61 3.83 -12.90 6.01
CA LYS A 61 3.81 -13.37 7.39
C LYS A 61 2.75 -14.44 7.65
N GLY A 62 1.85 -14.67 6.70
CA GLY A 62 0.78 -15.64 6.86
C GLY A 62 -0.47 -15.09 7.51
N SER A 63 -0.61 -13.76 7.64
CA SER A 63 -1.75 -13.14 8.31
C SER A 63 -3.08 -13.49 7.66
N PHE A 64 -3.08 -13.79 6.36
CA PHE A 64 -4.29 -14.10 5.60
C PHE A 64 -4.35 -15.57 5.18
N ALA A 65 -3.58 -16.43 5.83
CA ALA A 65 -3.46 -17.84 5.41
C ALA A 65 -4.81 -18.58 5.40
N GLY A 66 -5.73 -18.21 6.28
CA GLY A 66 -7.06 -18.84 6.33
C GLY A 66 -8.08 -18.25 5.37
N SER A 67 -7.70 -17.24 4.60
CA SER A 67 -8.64 -16.53 3.72
C SER A 67 -8.55 -17.06 2.31
N LYS A 68 -9.69 -17.32 1.68
CA LYS A 68 -9.74 -17.75 0.28
C LYS A 68 -9.64 -16.56 -0.67
N ASN A 69 -10.25 -15.45 -0.28
CA ASN A 69 -10.28 -14.24 -1.09
C ASN A 69 -9.98 -13.04 -0.19
N VAL A 70 -9.17 -12.11 -0.69
CA VAL A 70 -8.86 -10.88 0.01
C VAL A 70 -9.08 -9.74 -0.98
N LEU A 71 -9.86 -8.74 -0.57
CA LEU A 71 -10.14 -7.58 -1.38
C LEU A 71 -9.31 -6.40 -0.91
N PHE A 72 -8.53 -5.82 -1.83
CA PHE A 72 -7.83 -4.57 -1.56
C PHE A 72 -8.62 -3.43 -2.17
N LEU A 73 -8.96 -2.43 -1.35
CA LEU A 73 -9.68 -1.26 -1.82
C LEU A 73 -8.69 -0.15 -2.18
N HIS A 74 -8.58 0.13 -3.49
CA HIS A 74 -7.74 1.22 -3.97
C HIS A 74 -8.51 2.53 -3.82
N THR A 75 -8.03 3.40 -2.95
CA THR A 75 -8.77 4.63 -2.60
C THR A 75 -8.39 5.85 -3.44
N GLY A 76 -7.56 5.66 -4.47
CA GLY A 76 -7.13 6.76 -5.34
C GLY A 76 -5.77 7.30 -4.94
N GLY A 77 -5.65 8.63 -4.94
CA GLY A 77 -4.42 9.27 -4.50
C GLY A 77 -3.37 9.45 -5.59
N LEU A 78 -3.71 9.20 -6.86
CA LEU A 78 -2.75 9.28 -7.97
C LEU A 78 -2.09 10.65 -8.10
N PHE A 79 -2.81 11.71 -7.76
CA PHE A 79 -2.26 13.06 -7.82
C PHE A 79 -1.08 13.26 -6.86
N GLY A 80 -0.96 12.43 -5.85
CA GLY A 80 0.19 12.43 -4.93
C GLY A 80 1.50 12.02 -5.59
N LEU A 81 1.44 11.39 -6.78
CA LEU A 81 2.64 11.04 -7.52
C LEU A 81 3.34 12.27 -8.13
N PHE A 82 2.58 13.30 -8.49
CA PHE A 82 3.16 14.45 -9.17
C PHE A 82 4.15 15.23 -8.29
N PRO A 83 3.82 15.60 -7.05
CA PRO A 83 4.82 16.25 -6.20
C PRO A 83 5.96 15.31 -5.81
N ALA A 84 5.75 14.00 -5.87
CA ALA A 84 6.76 13.02 -5.50
C ALA A 84 7.58 12.54 -6.69
N ARG A 85 7.35 13.07 -7.89
CA ARG A 85 7.97 12.52 -9.11
C ARG A 85 9.49 12.45 -9.05
N GLU A 86 10.12 13.41 -8.41
CA GLU A 86 11.57 13.45 -8.34
C GLU A 86 12.14 12.35 -7.44
N LEU A 87 11.34 11.87 -6.49
CA LEU A 87 11.76 10.77 -5.64
C LEU A 87 11.91 9.46 -6.43
N PHE A 88 11.24 9.38 -7.57
CA PHE A 88 11.31 8.19 -8.44
C PHE A 88 12.35 8.30 -9.53
N THR A 89 13.00 9.45 -9.67
CA THR A 89 13.97 9.69 -10.75
C THR A 89 15.15 8.72 -10.68
N GLY A 90 15.66 8.49 -9.48
CA GLY A 90 16.78 7.59 -9.26
C GLY A 90 16.45 6.12 -9.45
N LEU A 91 15.18 5.77 -9.59
CA LEU A 91 14.72 4.39 -9.75
C LEU A 91 14.70 3.92 -11.20
N ARG A 92 14.95 4.83 -12.15
CA ARG A 92 14.82 4.52 -13.58
C ARG A 92 15.75 3.41 -14.05
N LYS A 93 16.90 3.28 -13.40
CA LYS A 93 17.92 2.31 -13.76
C LYS A 93 17.81 1.01 -12.97
N GLY A 94 16.92 0.98 -12.03
CA GLY A 94 16.75 -0.18 -11.16
C GLY A 94 16.08 -1.37 -11.80
#